data_8b6ded78a72212cb30443c98791b97b6
#
_entry.id   8b6ded78a72212cb30443c98791b97b6
#
_cell.length_a   1.000
_cell.length_b   1.000
_cell.length_c   1.000
_cell.angle_alpha   90.00
_cell.angle_beta   90.00
_cell.angle_gamma   90.00
#
_symmetry.space_group_name_H-M   'P 1'
#
loop_
_entity.id
_entity.type
_entity.pdbx_description
1 polymer ?
#
loop_
_entity_poly.entity_id
_entity_poly.type
_entity_poly.pdbx_seq_one_letter_code
_entity_poly.pdbx_strand_id
1 'polypeptide(L)'
;MFAPPGVKTNHNEFPIPDSMKAWVLGGPGELALKQKPVPVPKKAEVLVRIDAVAICATDLDVIWHGPPAMIEGGAPFNKNFTPGHEYMGTVVALGPSVDEYAIGQRVAVEIHAGCGQCKRCREGMYTSCHNYGLNYGDVDKGHRANGFTTDGGFCEYQVNNINTLVAIPEAMSDEEGTLVVTAGTAMYALTELGGLVAGESVCVTGPGPIGLLAVAVAKALGAQPVILTGTRDNRLDIGKALGADAVVNIRKETDVVAAVKKLNGGKGVDYVVECSAAASAVNDAVRMVNRGGRVCLAAFAHEEVAVDVAHIVRNNIYLYGIRGEGKSATHRAEAFMAQKRFDATLIHTHTFPLDELPTAIRYAKDRVDDAIKVVVKAKMGAAQQAAE
;
A
#
# COMPACT_ATOMS: atom_id res chain seq x y z
N MET A 1 -13.48 4.35 15.67
CA MET A 1 -14.29 3.90 16.82
C MET A 1 -13.29 3.60 17.91
N PHE A 2 -13.38 4.29 19.05
CA PHE A 2 -12.47 4.01 20.16
C PHE A 2 -12.73 2.61 20.68
N ALA A 3 -11.68 1.88 21.02
CA ALA A 3 -11.84 0.61 21.71
C ALA A 3 -12.67 0.88 23.00
N PRO A 4 -13.70 0.09 23.29
CA PRO A 4 -14.51 0.34 24.48
C PRO A 4 -13.59 0.30 25.72
N PRO A 5 -13.68 1.30 26.62
CA PRO A 5 -12.88 1.30 27.83
C PRO A 5 -13.19 0.05 28.64
N GLY A 6 -12.17 -0.71 29.00
CA GLY A 6 -12.27 -1.85 29.90
C GLY A 6 -12.12 -3.24 29.33
N VAL A 7 -11.90 -3.42 28.01
CA VAL A 7 -11.50 -4.72 27.47
C VAL A 7 -10.00 -4.95 27.78
N LYS A 8 -9.71 -5.28 29.02
CA LYS A 8 -8.40 -5.86 29.38
C LYS A 8 -8.45 -7.34 29.03
N THR A 9 -8.00 -7.68 27.83
CA THR A 9 -7.70 -9.07 27.50
C THR A 9 -6.57 -9.56 28.41
N ASN A 10 -6.66 -10.81 28.82
CA ASN A 10 -5.68 -11.41 29.71
C ASN A 10 -4.33 -11.49 28.97
N HIS A 11 -3.29 -10.84 29.47
CA HIS A 11 -1.94 -10.88 28.90
C HIS A 11 -1.40 -12.33 28.71
N ASN A 12 -1.95 -13.30 29.42
CA ASN A 12 -1.59 -14.71 29.32
C ASN A 12 -2.04 -15.38 28.01
N GLU A 13 -2.94 -14.77 27.24
CA GLU A 13 -3.40 -15.29 25.94
C GLU A 13 -2.40 -15.05 24.82
N PHE A 14 -1.48 -14.10 24.98
CA PHE A 14 -0.49 -13.70 23.98
C PHE A 14 0.93 -13.72 24.61
N PRO A 15 1.52 -14.90 24.84
CA PRO A 15 2.89 -14.98 25.37
C PRO A 15 3.88 -14.38 24.38
N ILE A 16 4.70 -13.46 24.86
CA ILE A 16 5.74 -12.78 24.06
C ILE A 16 7.07 -13.48 24.35
N PRO A 17 7.75 -14.05 23.33
CA PRO A 17 9.06 -14.65 23.52
C PRO A 17 10.15 -13.56 23.62
N ASP A 18 11.32 -13.92 24.15
CA ASP A 18 12.47 -13.00 24.22
C ASP A 18 13.07 -12.69 22.86
N SER A 19 12.97 -13.65 21.90
CA SER A 19 13.50 -13.51 20.55
C SER A 19 12.49 -13.98 19.50
N MET A 20 12.66 -13.49 18.28
CA MET A 20 11.80 -13.75 17.14
C MET A 20 12.61 -14.04 15.88
N LYS A 21 12.02 -14.74 14.94
CA LYS A 21 12.52 -14.82 13.57
C LYS A 21 12.26 -13.49 12.84
N ALA A 22 13.26 -13.01 12.12
CA ALA A 22 13.15 -11.84 11.26
C ALA A 22 14.05 -11.97 10.04
N TRP A 23 13.58 -11.57 8.88
CA TRP A 23 14.42 -11.40 7.70
C TRP A 23 15.16 -10.08 7.80
N VAL A 24 16.47 -10.17 7.77
CA VAL A 24 17.38 -9.02 7.94
C VAL A 24 18.13 -8.77 6.65
N LEU A 25 18.03 -7.54 6.19
CA LEU A 25 18.79 -7.02 5.07
C LEU A 25 20.11 -6.45 5.60
N GLY A 26 21.22 -7.18 5.38
CA GLY A 26 22.57 -6.81 5.79
C GLY A 26 23.24 -5.82 4.88
N GLY A 27 22.88 -5.82 3.62
CA GLY A 27 23.30 -4.96 2.51
C GLY A 27 22.40 -5.20 1.31
N PRO A 28 22.48 -4.42 0.22
CA PRO A 28 21.73 -4.65 -1.00
C PRO A 28 21.88 -6.09 -1.49
N GLY A 29 20.76 -6.81 -1.61
CA GLY A 29 20.72 -8.23 -1.98
C GLY A 29 21.08 -9.24 -0.87
N GLU A 30 21.48 -8.79 0.31
CA GLU A 30 21.92 -9.65 1.42
C GLU A 30 20.78 -9.89 2.42
N LEU A 31 19.72 -10.57 2.01
CA LEU A 31 18.57 -10.89 2.87
C LEU A 31 18.78 -12.26 3.54
N ALA A 32 18.74 -12.30 4.88
CA ALA A 32 18.93 -13.51 5.65
C ALA A 32 17.97 -13.63 6.84
N LEU A 33 17.46 -14.84 7.08
CA LEU A 33 16.65 -15.13 8.26
C LEU A 33 17.55 -15.18 9.50
N LYS A 34 17.22 -14.36 10.50
CA LYS A 34 17.99 -14.27 11.77
C LYS A 34 17.07 -14.27 12.98
N GLN A 35 17.65 -14.54 14.14
CA GLN A 35 17.01 -14.28 15.43
C GLN A 35 17.28 -12.83 15.84
N LYS A 36 16.22 -12.11 16.17
CA LYS A 36 16.27 -10.73 16.73
C LYS A 36 15.58 -10.74 18.10
N PRO A 37 15.97 -9.88 19.04
CA PRO A 37 15.17 -9.67 20.24
C PRO A 37 13.80 -9.10 19.84
N VAL A 38 12.74 -9.53 20.55
CA VAL A 38 11.42 -8.91 20.36
C VAL A 38 11.47 -7.49 20.90
N PRO A 39 11.07 -6.46 20.11
CA PRO A 39 11.14 -5.09 20.54
C PRO A 39 10.08 -4.76 21.59
N VAL A 40 10.42 -3.83 22.51
CA VAL A 40 9.51 -3.37 23.56
C VAL A 40 8.85 -2.05 23.13
N PRO A 41 7.51 -1.95 23.16
CA PRO A 41 6.81 -0.73 22.75
C PRO A 41 7.06 0.42 23.74
N LYS A 42 7.39 1.59 23.21
CA LYS A 42 7.57 2.85 23.94
C LYS A 42 6.26 3.63 23.99
N LYS A 43 6.31 4.89 24.47
CA LYS A 43 5.16 5.79 24.50
C LYS A 43 4.53 5.95 23.10
N ALA A 44 3.20 5.83 23.04
CA ALA A 44 2.41 5.88 21.82
C ALA A 44 2.79 4.79 20.78
N GLU A 45 3.24 3.64 21.24
CA GLU A 45 3.54 2.48 20.41
C GLU A 45 2.82 1.23 20.92
N VAL A 46 2.59 0.30 20.05
CA VAL A 46 2.10 -1.04 20.37
C VAL A 46 3.04 -2.09 19.80
N LEU A 47 3.09 -3.26 20.43
CA LEU A 47 3.71 -4.45 19.83
C LEU A 47 2.63 -5.23 19.08
N VAL A 48 2.84 -5.43 17.81
CA VAL A 48 1.98 -6.25 16.94
C VAL A 48 2.69 -7.58 16.67
N ARG A 49 2.02 -8.70 16.97
CA ARG A 49 2.38 -9.98 16.41
C ARG A 49 1.94 -9.98 14.96
N ILE A 50 2.87 -10.19 14.04
CA ILE A 50 2.57 -10.18 12.61
C ILE A 50 1.87 -11.50 12.24
N ASP A 51 0.70 -11.40 11.65
CA ASP A 51 -0.06 -12.55 11.19
C ASP A 51 0.14 -12.76 9.67
N ALA A 52 0.20 -11.67 8.89
CA ALA A 52 0.45 -11.72 7.45
C ALA A 52 1.14 -10.46 6.91
N VAL A 53 1.94 -10.61 5.87
CA VAL A 53 2.65 -9.53 5.15
C VAL A 53 2.51 -9.74 3.65
N ALA A 54 2.08 -8.72 2.91
CA ALA A 54 2.07 -8.76 1.45
C ALA A 54 3.39 -8.21 0.89
N ILE A 55 3.86 -8.81 -0.20
CA ILE A 55 5.05 -8.35 -0.92
C ILE A 55 4.64 -7.27 -1.92
N CYS A 56 5.31 -6.12 -1.84
CA CYS A 56 5.19 -5.01 -2.77
C CYS A 56 6.40 -4.93 -3.71
N ALA A 57 6.22 -4.29 -4.87
CA ALA A 57 7.34 -3.99 -5.78
C ALA A 57 8.41 -3.15 -5.09
N THR A 58 8.02 -2.23 -4.21
CA THR A 58 8.95 -1.39 -3.45
C THR A 58 9.79 -2.19 -2.42
N ASP A 59 9.27 -3.32 -1.89
CA ASP A 59 10.10 -4.21 -1.07
C ASP A 59 11.24 -4.81 -1.89
N LEU A 60 10.97 -5.14 -3.16
CA LEU A 60 11.99 -5.66 -4.08
C LEU A 60 13.08 -4.62 -4.31
N ASP A 61 12.70 -3.35 -4.55
CA ASP A 61 13.64 -2.25 -4.72
C ASP A 61 14.49 -2.05 -3.46
N VAL A 62 13.86 -2.06 -2.28
CA VAL A 62 14.56 -1.96 -0.98
C VAL A 62 15.54 -3.13 -0.78
N ILE A 63 15.14 -4.34 -1.11
CA ILE A 63 15.99 -5.52 -0.95
C ILE A 63 17.19 -5.49 -1.90
N TRP A 64 16.98 -5.10 -3.16
CA TRP A 64 18.04 -5.14 -4.20
C TRP A 64 18.95 -3.91 -4.19
N HIS A 65 18.42 -2.75 -3.81
CA HIS A 65 19.14 -1.46 -3.91
C HIS A 65 19.37 -0.78 -2.56
N GLY A 66 18.83 -1.33 -1.48
CA GLY A 66 18.79 -0.72 -0.15
C GLY A 66 17.60 0.23 0.03
N PRO A 67 17.37 0.71 1.26
CA PRO A 67 16.36 1.73 1.53
C PRO A 67 16.55 2.91 0.56
N PRO A 68 15.47 3.46 -0.01
CA PRO A 68 15.56 4.39 -1.13
C PRO A 68 16.54 5.53 -0.86
N ALA A 69 17.44 5.78 -1.80
CA ALA A 69 18.31 6.95 -1.84
C ALA A 69 17.55 8.29 -1.89
N MET A 70 16.22 8.24 -1.92
CA MET A 70 15.31 9.39 -1.78
C MET A 70 15.36 10.04 -0.41
N ILE A 71 16.07 9.46 0.55
CA ILE A 71 16.40 10.09 1.80
C ILE A 71 17.63 10.95 1.54
N GLU A 72 17.46 12.13 0.93
CA GLU A 72 18.52 13.11 0.78
C GLU A 72 19.17 13.38 2.14
N GLY A 73 20.47 13.20 2.24
CA GLY A 73 21.20 13.29 3.50
C GLY A 73 21.00 12.12 4.44
N GLY A 74 20.46 11.02 3.91
CA GLY A 74 20.13 9.82 4.66
C GLY A 74 21.26 9.26 5.47
N ALA A 75 20.89 8.65 6.58
CA ALA A 75 21.78 7.93 7.48
C ALA A 75 22.43 6.74 6.75
N PRO A 76 23.52 6.24 7.28
CA PRO A 76 24.09 5.00 6.81
C PRO A 76 23.05 3.88 6.90
N PHE A 77 23.05 3.00 5.90
CA PHE A 77 22.23 1.81 5.85
C PHE A 77 22.33 0.99 7.16
N ASN A 78 21.22 0.73 7.81
CA ASN A 78 21.19 -0.09 9.01
C ASN A 78 21.28 -1.57 8.63
N LYS A 79 22.45 -2.18 8.82
CA LYS A 79 22.72 -3.61 8.52
C LYS A 79 21.94 -4.62 9.37
N ASN A 80 21.07 -4.19 10.25
CA ASN A 80 20.15 -5.03 11.02
C ASN A 80 18.68 -4.71 10.71
N PHE A 81 18.43 -4.19 9.53
CA PHE A 81 17.12 -3.71 9.07
C PHE A 81 16.24 -4.87 8.59
N THR A 82 14.96 -4.84 8.97
CA THR A 82 13.94 -5.78 8.50
C THR A 82 12.99 -5.06 7.53
N PRO A 83 12.91 -5.46 6.26
CA PRO A 83 11.96 -4.87 5.29
C PRO A 83 10.53 -5.40 5.46
N GLY A 84 9.63 -5.03 4.53
CA GLY A 84 8.21 -5.40 4.52
C GLY A 84 7.33 -4.28 5.08
N HIS A 85 6.42 -3.73 4.27
CA HIS A 85 5.68 -2.53 4.64
C HIS A 85 4.16 -2.63 4.47
N GLU A 86 3.64 -3.76 4.00
CA GLU A 86 2.19 -3.99 3.85
C GLU A 86 1.78 -5.19 4.71
N TYR A 87 1.49 -4.98 5.98
CA TYR A 87 1.23 -6.06 6.93
C TYR A 87 0.05 -5.80 7.86
N MET A 88 -0.42 -6.86 8.41
CA MET A 88 -1.43 -6.88 9.45
C MET A 88 -1.04 -7.83 10.57
N GLY A 89 -1.68 -7.67 11.71
CA GLY A 89 -1.46 -8.57 12.84
C GLY A 89 -2.34 -8.28 14.03
N THR A 90 -1.95 -8.87 15.15
CA THR A 90 -2.68 -8.77 16.42
C THR A 90 -1.87 -7.98 17.44
N VAL A 91 -2.47 -6.98 18.08
CA VAL A 91 -1.85 -6.23 19.18
C VAL A 91 -1.64 -7.16 20.37
N VAL A 92 -0.39 -7.29 20.84
CA VAL A 92 -0.02 -8.19 21.95
C VAL A 92 0.57 -7.48 23.16
N ALA A 93 1.02 -6.21 22.99
CA ALA A 93 1.40 -5.35 24.11
C ALA A 93 1.16 -3.89 23.77
N LEU A 94 0.88 -3.09 24.80
CA LEU A 94 0.66 -1.66 24.71
C LEU A 94 1.81 -0.93 25.39
N GLY A 95 2.35 0.09 24.73
CA GLY A 95 3.28 1.03 25.35
C GLY A 95 2.56 2.04 26.24
N PRO A 96 3.31 2.83 27.01
CA PRO A 96 2.74 3.87 27.87
C PRO A 96 1.86 4.86 27.09
N SER A 97 0.73 5.25 27.67
CA SER A 97 -0.23 6.23 27.10
C SER A 97 -0.91 5.78 25.82
N VAL A 98 -1.10 4.47 25.62
CA VAL A 98 -1.93 3.92 24.55
C VAL A 98 -3.27 3.50 25.14
N ASP A 99 -4.33 4.24 24.82
CA ASP A 99 -5.70 4.03 25.33
C ASP A 99 -6.69 3.67 24.21
N GLU A 100 -6.28 3.83 22.93
CA GLU A 100 -7.16 3.64 21.77
C GLU A 100 -7.20 2.19 21.25
N TYR A 101 -6.23 1.36 21.66
CA TYR A 101 -6.09 -0.02 21.21
C TYR A 101 -6.15 -0.99 22.39
N ALA A 102 -6.57 -2.22 22.11
CA ALA A 102 -6.64 -3.29 23.11
C ALA A 102 -5.75 -4.48 22.69
N ILE A 103 -5.25 -5.23 23.67
CA ILE A 103 -4.57 -6.50 23.43
C ILE A 103 -5.58 -7.48 22.81
N GLY A 104 -5.14 -8.21 21.76
CA GLY A 104 -5.99 -9.09 20.97
C GLY A 104 -6.67 -8.40 19.79
N GLN A 105 -6.61 -7.06 19.69
CA GLN A 105 -7.21 -6.33 18.57
C GLN A 105 -6.42 -6.57 17.29
N ARG A 106 -7.12 -6.89 16.19
CA ARG A 106 -6.52 -7.03 14.87
C ARG A 106 -6.36 -5.66 14.23
N VAL A 107 -5.20 -5.44 13.61
CA VAL A 107 -4.85 -4.17 12.97
C VAL A 107 -4.14 -4.39 11.64
N ALA A 108 -4.46 -3.58 10.65
CA ALA A 108 -3.59 -3.33 9.51
C ALA A 108 -2.63 -2.19 9.86
N VAL A 109 -1.44 -2.19 9.28
CA VAL A 109 -0.39 -1.24 9.64
C VAL A 109 0.01 -0.40 8.44
N GLU A 110 -0.23 0.91 8.52
CA GLU A 110 0.24 1.90 7.54
C GLU A 110 1.76 2.07 7.61
N ILE A 111 2.32 2.57 6.51
CA ILE A 111 3.76 2.76 6.38
C ILE A 111 4.22 3.93 7.25
N HIS A 112 3.59 5.09 7.14
CA HIS A 112 4.13 6.37 7.57
C HIS A 112 3.52 6.90 8.86
N ALA A 113 4.26 6.85 9.97
CA ALA A 113 3.92 7.56 11.22
C ALA A 113 4.40 9.02 11.21
N GLY A 114 5.31 9.38 10.31
CA GLY A 114 5.98 10.67 10.32
C GLY A 114 6.85 10.89 11.57
N CYS A 115 7.23 12.12 11.86
CA CYS A 115 7.88 12.48 13.11
C CYS A 115 6.88 12.89 14.22
N GLY A 116 5.60 13.01 13.91
CA GLY A 116 4.53 13.43 14.82
C GLY A 116 4.54 14.90 15.22
N GLN A 117 5.60 15.66 14.96
CA GLN A 117 5.83 16.99 15.54
C GLN A 117 5.81 18.14 14.53
N CYS A 118 6.23 17.93 13.28
CA CYS A 118 6.28 18.98 12.26
C CYS A 118 4.85 19.39 11.83
N LYS A 119 4.75 20.54 11.14
CA LYS A 119 3.47 21.06 10.67
C LYS A 119 2.68 20.01 9.88
N ARG A 120 3.31 19.33 8.93
CA ARG A 120 2.66 18.33 8.09
C ARG A 120 2.12 17.13 8.88
N CYS A 121 2.88 16.62 9.83
CA CYS A 121 2.42 15.54 10.70
C CYS A 121 1.22 15.95 11.57
N ARG A 122 1.23 17.19 12.09
CA ARG A 122 0.08 17.72 12.86
C ARG A 122 -1.18 17.93 12.02
N GLU A 123 -1.04 18.02 10.69
CA GLU A 123 -2.12 18.06 9.71
C GLU A 123 -2.54 16.65 9.23
N GLY A 124 -1.93 15.57 9.76
CA GLY A 124 -2.16 14.19 9.33
C GLY A 124 -1.47 13.82 8.01
N MET A 125 -0.60 14.66 7.49
CA MET A 125 0.12 14.45 6.23
C MET A 125 1.49 13.78 6.51
N TYR A 126 1.49 12.57 7.00
CA TYR A 126 2.71 11.87 7.44
C TYR A 126 3.67 11.59 6.29
N THR A 127 3.18 11.26 5.10
CA THR A 127 3.99 11.04 3.89
C THR A 127 4.72 12.29 3.42
N SER A 128 4.25 13.48 3.80
CA SER A 128 4.85 14.80 3.52
C SER A 128 5.62 15.35 4.72
N CYS A 129 6.08 14.51 5.64
CA CYS A 129 6.81 14.91 6.82
C CYS A 129 8.07 15.72 6.47
N HIS A 130 8.25 16.91 7.09
CA HIS A 130 9.42 17.75 6.85
C HIS A 130 10.73 17.14 7.35
N ASN A 131 10.68 16.16 8.25
CA ASN A 131 11.85 15.44 8.75
C ASN A 131 12.13 14.15 7.96
N TYR A 132 11.49 13.96 6.80
CA TYR A 132 11.78 12.82 5.94
C TYR A 132 13.24 12.90 5.46
N GLY A 133 14.02 11.86 5.73
CA GLY A 133 15.45 11.85 5.45
C GLY A 133 16.34 12.57 6.47
N LEU A 134 15.75 13.36 7.37
CA LEU A 134 16.48 14.01 8.45
C LEU A 134 16.38 13.17 9.74
N ASN A 135 17.42 13.25 10.59
CA ASN A 135 17.47 12.53 11.87
C ASN A 135 17.15 11.04 11.74
N TYR A 136 17.58 10.44 10.64
CA TYR A 136 17.38 9.02 10.37
C TYR A 136 17.94 8.17 11.51
N GLY A 137 17.19 7.14 11.92
CA GLY A 137 17.57 6.30 13.07
C GLY A 137 17.22 6.89 14.43
N ASP A 138 16.92 8.18 14.55
CA ASP A 138 16.35 8.76 15.75
C ASP A 138 14.84 8.65 15.73
N VAL A 139 14.31 7.62 16.40
CA VAL A 139 12.86 7.34 16.42
C VAL A 139 12.03 8.42 17.11
N ASP A 140 12.65 9.29 17.88
CA ASP A 140 11.97 10.38 18.60
C ASP A 140 11.89 11.67 17.78
N LYS A 141 12.79 11.87 16.82
CA LYS A 141 12.88 13.09 16.00
C LYS A 141 12.73 12.85 14.51
N GLY A 142 13.13 11.66 14.04
CA GLY A 142 13.11 11.30 12.63
C GLY A 142 11.74 10.96 12.10
N HIS A 143 11.63 10.87 10.79
CA HIS A 143 10.47 10.29 10.13
C HIS A 143 10.47 8.77 10.34
N ARG A 144 9.35 8.23 10.79
CA ARG A 144 9.14 6.79 10.93
C ARG A 144 8.35 6.28 9.74
N ALA A 145 8.92 5.32 9.05
CA ALA A 145 8.25 4.58 7.98
C ALA A 145 8.60 3.10 8.09
N ASN A 146 7.59 2.30 8.40
CA ASN A 146 7.71 0.87 8.59
C ASN A 146 8.23 0.19 7.32
N GLY A 147 9.28 -0.62 7.42
CA GLY A 147 9.93 -1.27 6.27
C GLY A 147 10.82 -0.37 5.41
N PHE A 148 11.05 0.90 5.82
CA PHE A 148 11.92 1.86 5.11
C PHE A 148 12.93 2.54 6.03
N THR A 149 12.47 3.28 7.03
CA THR A 149 13.34 3.98 7.99
C THR A 149 13.34 3.31 9.37
N THR A 150 12.34 2.50 9.64
CA THR A 150 12.23 1.60 10.79
C THR A 150 12.00 0.19 10.30
N ASP A 151 12.20 -0.81 11.16
CA ASP A 151 11.91 -2.21 10.82
C ASP A 151 10.47 -2.38 10.33
N GLY A 152 10.27 -3.33 9.44
CA GLY A 152 8.98 -3.68 8.84
C GLY A 152 8.50 -5.08 9.24
N GLY A 153 7.57 -5.62 8.46
CA GLY A 153 6.77 -6.78 8.81
C GLY A 153 7.33 -8.16 8.42
N PHE A 154 8.49 -8.28 7.72
CA PHE A 154 9.04 -9.61 7.43
C PHE A 154 9.69 -10.24 8.69
N CYS A 155 8.90 -10.28 9.77
CA CYS A 155 9.26 -10.84 11.07
C CYS A 155 8.02 -11.33 11.81
N GLU A 156 8.20 -11.89 13.01
CA GLU A 156 7.07 -12.38 13.82
C GLU A 156 6.43 -11.28 14.69
N TYR A 157 7.19 -10.24 15.09
CA TYR A 157 6.71 -9.15 15.94
C TYR A 157 7.31 -7.81 15.50
N GLN A 158 6.49 -6.75 15.52
CA GLN A 158 6.94 -5.40 15.20
C GLN A 158 6.30 -4.34 16.11
N VAL A 159 7.10 -3.37 16.53
CA VAL A 159 6.61 -2.18 17.26
C VAL A 159 6.12 -1.16 16.24
N ASN A 160 4.91 -0.67 16.45
CA ASN A 160 4.27 0.31 15.57
C ASN A 160 3.77 1.52 16.37
N ASN A 161 3.96 2.70 15.80
CA ASN A 161 3.35 3.91 16.34
C ASN A 161 1.84 3.90 16.10
N ILE A 162 1.04 4.37 17.07
CA ILE A 162 -0.42 4.40 16.97
C ILE A 162 -0.94 5.13 15.72
N ASN A 163 -0.18 6.09 15.18
CA ASN A 163 -0.53 6.80 13.94
C ASN A 163 -0.53 5.90 12.69
N THR A 164 0.03 4.69 12.76
CA THR A 164 0.07 3.74 11.63
C THR A 164 -0.95 2.62 11.74
N LEU A 165 -1.76 2.60 12.80
CA LEU A 165 -2.66 1.48 13.05
C LEU A 165 -4.06 1.76 12.55
N VAL A 166 -4.62 0.79 11.85
CA VAL A 166 -6.02 0.76 11.41
C VAL A 166 -6.66 -0.51 11.95
N ALA A 167 -7.61 -0.36 12.86
CA ALA A 167 -8.35 -1.51 13.38
C ALA A 167 -9.13 -2.21 12.26
N ILE A 168 -9.05 -3.52 12.21
CA ILE A 168 -9.78 -4.33 11.23
C ILE A 168 -10.73 -5.32 11.92
N PRO A 169 -11.91 -5.61 11.34
CA PRO A 169 -12.87 -6.52 11.96
C PRO A 169 -12.39 -7.98 11.87
N GLU A 170 -12.86 -8.81 12.80
CA GLU A 170 -12.58 -10.25 12.83
C GLU A 170 -13.02 -10.98 11.54
N ALA A 171 -14.06 -10.50 10.87
CA ALA A 171 -14.58 -11.08 9.63
C ALA A 171 -13.68 -10.80 8.39
N MET A 172 -12.69 -9.91 8.50
CA MET A 172 -11.72 -9.65 7.43
C MET A 172 -10.62 -10.71 7.50
N SER A 173 -10.33 -11.37 6.38
CA SER A 173 -9.23 -12.35 6.32
C SER A 173 -7.86 -11.68 6.51
N ASP A 174 -6.83 -12.46 6.82
CA ASP A 174 -5.47 -11.91 6.94
C ASP A 174 -4.99 -11.35 5.59
N GLU A 175 -5.31 -12.03 4.49
CA GLU A 175 -4.98 -11.60 3.14
C GLU A 175 -5.63 -10.25 2.82
N GLU A 176 -6.92 -10.08 3.14
CA GLU A 176 -7.60 -8.78 3.00
C GLU A 176 -6.94 -7.72 3.89
N GLY A 177 -6.60 -8.07 5.14
CA GLY A 177 -5.94 -7.16 6.07
C GLY A 177 -4.62 -6.60 5.53
N THR A 178 -3.83 -7.39 4.80
CA THR A 178 -2.59 -6.91 4.15
C THR A 178 -2.87 -5.94 2.99
N LEU A 179 -4.07 -5.96 2.41
CA LEU A 179 -4.45 -5.11 1.27
C LEU A 179 -5.04 -3.76 1.69
N VAL A 180 -5.33 -3.57 2.97
CA VAL A 180 -5.93 -2.32 3.50
C VAL A 180 -5.05 -1.11 3.18
N VAL A 181 -3.73 -1.24 3.32
CA VAL A 181 -2.76 -0.16 3.01
C VAL A 181 -2.75 0.16 1.52
N THR A 182 -2.70 -0.86 0.66
CA THR A 182 -2.74 -0.68 -0.80
C THR A 182 -4.08 -0.06 -1.25
N ALA A 183 -5.20 -0.47 -0.64
CA ALA A 183 -6.50 0.14 -0.88
C ALA A 183 -6.55 1.59 -0.35
N GLY A 184 -5.85 1.88 0.74
CA GLY A 184 -5.64 3.23 1.26
C GLY A 184 -4.94 4.15 0.25
N THR A 185 -3.89 3.64 -0.40
CA THR A 185 -3.19 4.37 -1.49
C THR A 185 -4.16 4.67 -2.66
N ALA A 186 -4.96 3.69 -3.07
CA ALA A 186 -5.97 3.87 -4.12
C ALA A 186 -7.06 4.89 -3.70
N MET A 187 -7.53 4.82 -2.46
CA MET A 187 -8.48 5.77 -1.89
C MET A 187 -7.89 7.19 -1.87
N TYR A 188 -6.63 7.33 -1.44
CA TYR A 188 -5.93 8.61 -1.42
C TYR A 188 -5.79 9.20 -2.82
N ALA A 189 -5.40 8.38 -3.80
CA ALA A 189 -5.30 8.78 -5.20
C ALA A 189 -6.61 9.36 -5.74
N LEU A 190 -7.74 8.79 -5.37
CA LEU A 190 -9.05 9.17 -5.88
C LEU A 190 -9.71 10.31 -5.10
N THR A 191 -9.29 10.60 -3.88
CA THR A 191 -10.02 11.54 -3.01
C THR A 191 -9.24 12.81 -2.63
N GLU A 192 -7.94 12.91 -2.98
CA GLU A 192 -7.17 14.13 -2.76
C GLU A 192 -7.48 15.23 -3.79
N LEU A 193 -7.04 16.44 -3.50
CA LEU A 193 -7.13 17.63 -4.36
C LEU A 193 -8.50 17.83 -5.02
N GLY A 194 -9.56 17.82 -4.20
CA GLY A 194 -10.92 18.00 -4.65
C GLY A 194 -11.69 16.72 -4.93
N GLY A 195 -10.96 15.60 -5.00
CA GLY A 195 -11.51 14.26 -5.04
C GLY A 195 -12.38 13.92 -6.25
N LEU A 196 -12.67 12.64 -6.36
CA LEU A 196 -13.66 12.09 -7.28
C LEU A 196 -15.08 12.45 -6.81
N VAL A 197 -15.89 12.95 -7.70
CA VAL A 197 -17.33 13.19 -7.48
C VAL A 197 -18.13 12.03 -8.06
N ALA A 198 -19.14 11.54 -7.33
CA ALA A 198 -19.98 10.46 -7.82
C ALA A 198 -20.63 10.80 -9.19
N GLY A 199 -20.55 9.85 -10.13
CA GLY A 199 -20.99 10.04 -11.51
C GLY A 199 -19.90 10.52 -12.47
N GLU A 200 -18.72 10.94 -11.99
CA GLU A 200 -17.58 11.24 -12.86
C GLU A 200 -16.99 9.98 -13.48
N SER A 201 -16.46 10.14 -14.68
CA SER A 201 -15.75 9.09 -15.42
C SER A 201 -14.29 8.97 -14.98
N VAL A 202 -13.82 7.74 -14.80
CA VAL A 202 -12.44 7.44 -14.35
C VAL A 202 -11.75 6.50 -15.32
N CYS A 203 -10.50 6.80 -15.66
CA CYS A 203 -9.60 5.84 -16.29
C CYS A 203 -8.46 5.49 -15.32
N VAL A 204 -8.24 4.22 -15.10
CA VAL A 204 -7.09 3.69 -14.35
C VAL A 204 -6.11 3.07 -15.32
N THR A 205 -4.83 3.44 -15.26
CA THR A 205 -3.79 2.85 -16.10
C THR A 205 -2.94 1.87 -15.29
N GLY A 206 -2.76 0.67 -15.82
CA GLY A 206 -1.93 -0.36 -15.20
C GLY A 206 -2.66 -1.25 -14.18
N PRO A 207 -2.96 -2.53 -14.54
CA PRO A 207 -3.66 -3.49 -13.68
C PRO A 207 -2.69 -4.17 -12.70
N GLY A 208 -1.89 -3.39 -11.97
CA GLY A 208 -1.16 -3.81 -10.78
C GLY A 208 -2.07 -3.76 -9.53
N PRO A 209 -1.57 -4.17 -8.35
CA PRO A 209 -2.40 -4.16 -7.13
C PRO A 209 -3.05 -2.80 -6.84
N ILE A 210 -2.28 -1.68 -6.94
CA ILE A 210 -2.82 -0.33 -6.73
C ILE A 210 -3.89 -0.02 -7.78
N GLY A 211 -3.64 -0.30 -9.08
CA GLY A 211 -4.60 0.00 -10.14
C GLY A 211 -5.87 -0.84 -10.06
N LEU A 212 -5.77 -2.12 -9.73
CA LEU A 212 -6.93 -2.99 -9.53
C LEU A 212 -7.78 -2.51 -8.34
N LEU A 213 -7.16 -2.13 -7.22
CA LEU A 213 -7.88 -1.55 -6.09
C LEU A 213 -8.41 -0.15 -6.40
N ALA A 214 -7.71 0.65 -7.24
CA ALA A 214 -8.23 1.95 -7.68
C ALA A 214 -9.51 1.79 -8.51
N VAL A 215 -9.62 0.75 -9.36
CA VAL A 215 -10.88 0.40 -10.05
C VAL A 215 -11.99 0.10 -9.05
N ALA A 216 -11.71 -0.79 -8.08
CA ALA A 216 -12.69 -1.19 -7.07
C ALA A 216 -13.17 0.00 -6.22
N VAL A 217 -12.23 0.82 -5.74
CA VAL A 217 -12.52 2.02 -4.95
C VAL A 217 -13.26 3.08 -5.77
N ALA A 218 -12.85 3.35 -7.03
CA ALA A 218 -13.55 4.28 -7.90
C ALA A 218 -15.01 3.86 -8.13
N LYS A 219 -15.23 2.58 -8.38
CA LYS A 219 -16.59 2.03 -8.54
C LYS A 219 -17.41 2.18 -7.26
N ALA A 220 -16.83 1.86 -6.12
CA ALA A 220 -17.49 1.99 -4.82
C ALA A 220 -17.78 3.46 -4.43
N LEU A 221 -16.98 4.42 -4.91
CA LEU A 221 -17.21 5.86 -4.78
C LEU A 221 -18.27 6.40 -5.74
N GLY A 222 -18.76 5.56 -6.67
CA GLY A 222 -19.82 5.94 -7.62
C GLY A 222 -19.33 6.52 -8.94
N ALA A 223 -18.09 6.26 -9.34
CA ALA A 223 -17.59 6.63 -10.67
C ALA A 223 -18.32 5.88 -11.79
N GLN A 224 -18.54 6.56 -12.92
CA GLN A 224 -19.19 5.97 -14.10
C GLN A 224 -18.89 6.73 -15.39
N PRO A 225 -18.32 6.09 -16.43
CA PRO A 225 -17.75 4.75 -16.39
C PRO A 225 -16.39 4.68 -15.66
N VAL A 226 -16.03 3.48 -15.20
CA VAL A 226 -14.67 3.13 -14.78
C VAL A 226 -14.02 2.34 -15.90
N ILE A 227 -12.93 2.84 -16.46
CA ILE A 227 -12.18 2.23 -17.56
C ILE A 227 -10.81 1.80 -17.04
N LEU A 228 -10.39 0.58 -17.34
CA LEU A 228 -9.06 0.08 -16.97
C LEU A 228 -8.23 -0.18 -18.24
N THR A 229 -7.00 0.32 -18.28
CA THR A 229 -6.05 0.00 -19.36
C THR A 229 -4.90 -0.87 -18.85
N GLY A 230 -4.41 -1.77 -19.68
CA GLY A 230 -3.31 -2.67 -19.31
C GLY A 230 -2.80 -3.52 -20.45
N THR A 231 -1.80 -4.36 -20.16
CA THR A 231 -1.11 -5.19 -21.16
C THR A 231 -1.48 -6.68 -21.13
N ARG A 232 -2.22 -7.14 -20.09
CA ARG A 232 -2.50 -8.55 -19.84
C ARG A 232 -3.99 -8.78 -19.66
N ASP A 233 -4.55 -9.66 -20.49
CA ASP A 233 -5.99 -9.93 -20.48
C ASP A 233 -6.47 -10.50 -19.14
N ASN A 234 -5.73 -11.45 -18.54
CA ASN A 234 -6.06 -12.03 -17.24
C ASN A 234 -6.23 -10.97 -16.12
N ARG A 235 -5.34 -9.98 -16.07
CA ARG A 235 -5.44 -8.87 -15.10
C ARG A 235 -6.55 -7.88 -15.44
N LEU A 236 -6.83 -7.68 -16.72
CA LEU A 236 -7.96 -6.87 -17.17
C LEU A 236 -9.30 -7.55 -16.81
N ASP A 237 -9.37 -8.87 -16.87
CA ASP A 237 -10.56 -9.62 -16.45
C ASP A 237 -10.80 -9.54 -14.93
N ILE A 238 -9.74 -9.56 -14.12
CA ILE A 238 -9.83 -9.25 -12.67
C ILE A 238 -10.34 -7.81 -12.47
N GLY A 239 -9.86 -6.86 -13.26
CA GLY A 239 -10.37 -5.48 -13.21
C GLY A 239 -11.86 -5.37 -13.51
N LYS A 240 -12.38 -6.16 -14.47
CA LYS A 240 -13.83 -6.25 -14.71
C LYS A 240 -14.57 -6.84 -13.52
N ALA A 241 -14.04 -7.90 -12.91
CA ALA A 241 -14.63 -8.50 -11.71
C ALA A 241 -14.64 -7.52 -10.52
N LEU A 242 -13.67 -6.62 -10.45
CA LEU A 242 -13.58 -5.54 -9.46
C LEU A 242 -14.44 -4.32 -9.79
N GLY A 243 -15.12 -4.31 -10.95
CA GLY A 243 -16.11 -3.29 -11.31
C GLY A 243 -15.71 -2.34 -12.44
N ALA A 244 -14.66 -2.61 -13.22
CA ALA A 244 -14.41 -1.84 -14.44
C ALA A 244 -15.56 -2.05 -15.45
N ASP A 245 -16.15 -0.96 -15.91
CA ASP A 245 -17.23 -0.99 -16.92
C ASP A 245 -16.67 -1.33 -18.31
N ALA A 246 -15.40 -0.99 -18.57
CA ALA A 246 -14.70 -1.32 -19.79
C ALA A 246 -13.20 -1.51 -19.54
N VAL A 247 -12.57 -2.30 -20.42
CA VAL A 247 -11.11 -2.51 -20.37
C VAL A 247 -10.50 -2.31 -21.75
N VAL A 248 -9.24 -1.84 -21.77
CA VAL A 248 -8.46 -1.64 -22.99
C VAL A 248 -7.13 -2.37 -22.87
N ASN A 249 -6.91 -3.39 -23.71
CA ASN A 249 -5.59 -3.99 -23.82
C ASN A 249 -4.72 -3.15 -24.76
N ILE A 250 -3.79 -2.39 -24.18
CA ILE A 250 -2.93 -1.45 -24.92
C ILE A 250 -1.98 -2.12 -25.94
N ARG A 251 -1.79 -3.44 -25.86
CA ARG A 251 -1.02 -4.18 -26.87
C ARG A 251 -1.85 -4.46 -28.15
N LYS A 252 -3.18 -4.33 -28.05
CA LYS A 252 -4.11 -4.59 -29.15
C LYS A 252 -4.65 -3.29 -29.78
N GLU A 253 -4.30 -2.13 -29.19
CA GLU A 253 -4.74 -0.82 -29.64
C GLU A 253 -3.57 -0.02 -30.21
N THR A 254 -3.80 0.65 -31.33
CA THR A 254 -2.84 1.57 -31.95
C THR A 254 -2.86 2.96 -31.31
N ASP A 255 -4.01 3.38 -30.78
CA ASP A 255 -4.21 4.64 -30.10
C ASP A 255 -5.09 4.41 -28.84
N VAL A 256 -4.41 4.28 -27.70
CA VAL A 256 -5.03 4.03 -26.40
C VAL A 256 -5.89 5.22 -25.96
N VAL A 257 -5.45 6.45 -26.27
CA VAL A 257 -6.17 7.67 -25.93
C VAL A 257 -7.50 7.72 -26.67
N ALA A 258 -7.49 7.44 -27.98
CA ALA A 258 -8.72 7.40 -28.78
C ALA A 258 -9.65 6.26 -28.32
N ALA A 259 -9.11 5.09 -27.95
CA ALA A 259 -9.90 3.97 -27.44
C ALA A 259 -10.63 4.34 -26.13
N VAL A 260 -9.93 4.95 -25.17
CA VAL A 260 -10.52 5.40 -23.90
C VAL A 260 -11.60 6.45 -24.16
N LYS A 261 -11.33 7.46 -24.99
CA LYS A 261 -12.33 8.50 -25.35
C LYS A 261 -13.56 7.88 -26.01
N LYS A 262 -13.40 6.92 -26.91
CA LYS A 262 -14.52 6.23 -27.53
C LYS A 262 -15.43 5.54 -26.52
N LEU A 263 -14.85 4.87 -25.51
CA LEU A 263 -15.58 4.24 -24.42
C LEU A 263 -16.30 5.25 -23.52
N ASN A 264 -15.86 6.50 -23.48
CA ASN A 264 -16.50 7.60 -22.76
C ASN A 264 -17.30 8.54 -23.70
N GLY A 265 -17.96 8.00 -24.71
CA GLY A 265 -18.83 8.74 -25.61
C GLY A 265 -18.11 9.79 -26.48
N GLY A 266 -16.85 9.57 -26.83
CA GLY A 266 -16.01 10.45 -27.65
C GLY A 266 -15.35 11.59 -26.87
N LYS A 267 -15.53 11.64 -25.54
CA LYS A 267 -14.94 12.65 -24.64
C LYS A 267 -13.81 12.05 -23.83
N GLY A 268 -12.90 12.89 -23.30
CA GLY A 268 -11.97 12.47 -22.28
C GLY A 268 -12.69 12.08 -20.99
N VAL A 269 -12.01 11.42 -20.06
CA VAL A 269 -12.54 11.11 -18.73
C VAL A 269 -12.31 12.30 -17.77
N ASP A 270 -13.07 12.36 -16.68
CA ASP A 270 -12.95 13.44 -15.70
C ASP A 270 -11.73 13.24 -14.79
N TYR A 271 -11.34 11.99 -14.60
CA TYR A 271 -10.25 11.63 -13.70
C TYR A 271 -9.39 10.50 -14.29
N VAL A 272 -8.08 10.61 -14.20
CA VAL A 272 -7.14 9.52 -14.53
C VAL A 272 -6.27 9.22 -13.32
N VAL A 273 -6.15 7.93 -12.96
CA VAL A 273 -5.18 7.44 -11.98
C VAL A 273 -4.11 6.64 -12.71
N GLU A 274 -2.88 7.16 -12.74
CA GLU A 274 -1.74 6.50 -13.38
C GLU A 274 -1.06 5.57 -12.36
N CYS A 275 -1.14 4.25 -12.62
CA CYS A 275 -0.61 3.19 -11.75
C CYS A 275 0.37 2.24 -12.47
N SER A 276 0.81 2.59 -13.69
CA SER A 276 1.64 1.67 -14.50
C SER A 276 3.14 1.90 -14.35
N ALA A 277 3.56 3.09 -13.91
CA ALA A 277 4.94 3.58 -13.91
C ALA A 277 5.60 3.67 -15.31
N ALA A 278 4.85 3.47 -16.41
CA ALA A 278 5.38 3.57 -17.75
C ALA A 278 5.50 5.04 -18.18
N ALA A 279 6.67 5.46 -18.66
CA ALA A 279 6.91 6.84 -19.07
C ALA A 279 5.91 7.35 -20.12
N SER A 280 5.52 6.50 -21.09
CA SER A 280 4.49 6.84 -22.08
C SER A 280 3.11 7.06 -21.50
N ALA A 281 2.75 6.34 -20.42
CA ALA A 281 1.43 6.40 -19.82
C ALA A 281 1.12 7.75 -19.17
N VAL A 282 2.12 8.52 -18.74
CA VAL A 282 1.94 9.85 -18.16
C VAL A 282 1.36 10.84 -19.18
N ASN A 283 1.92 10.87 -20.40
CA ASN A 283 1.39 11.72 -21.47
C ASN A 283 0.06 11.22 -22.01
N ASP A 284 -0.14 9.91 -22.08
CA ASP A 284 -1.43 9.35 -22.45
C ASP A 284 -2.50 9.74 -21.42
N ALA A 285 -2.22 9.66 -20.12
CA ALA A 285 -3.10 10.09 -19.05
C ALA A 285 -3.50 11.57 -19.19
N VAL A 286 -2.54 12.46 -19.46
CA VAL A 286 -2.79 13.89 -19.70
C VAL A 286 -3.68 14.12 -20.93
N ARG A 287 -3.59 13.27 -21.95
CA ARG A 287 -4.40 13.38 -23.17
C ARG A 287 -5.74 12.67 -23.09
N MET A 288 -5.89 11.70 -22.19
CA MET A 288 -7.14 10.99 -21.93
C MET A 288 -8.15 11.85 -21.15
N VAL A 289 -7.66 12.78 -20.31
CA VAL A 289 -8.50 13.57 -19.41
C VAL A 289 -9.23 14.70 -20.16
N ASN A 290 -10.40 15.06 -19.67
CA ASN A 290 -11.18 16.22 -20.14
C ASN A 290 -10.51 17.55 -19.78
N ARG A 291 -10.97 18.63 -20.40
CA ARG A 291 -10.64 20.00 -19.96
C ARG A 291 -11.12 20.21 -18.52
N GLY A 292 -10.23 20.75 -17.68
CA GLY A 292 -10.52 20.91 -16.25
C GLY A 292 -10.46 19.63 -15.43
N GLY A 293 -10.08 18.49 -16.07
CA GLY A 293 -9.99 17.21 -15.40
C GLY A 293 -8.68 17.02 -14.62
N ARG A 294 -8.54 15.88 -13.98
CA ARG A 294 -7.49 15.59 -13.01
C ARG A 294 -6.71 14.32 -13.38
N VAL A 295 -5.40 14.38 -13.25
CA VAL A 295 -4.48 13.24 -13.41
C VAL A 295 -3.70 13.07 -12.13
N CYS A 296 -3.87 11.95 -11.48
CA CYS A 296 -3.11 11.54 -10.30
C CYS A 296 -2.04 10.52 -10.71
N LEU A 297 -0.77 10.82 -10.45
CA LEU A 297 0.35 9.91 -10.60
C LEU A 297 0.52 9.14 -9.28
N ALA A 298 0.20 7.85 -9.28
CA ALA A 298 0.25 6.97 -8.11
C ALA A 298 1.38 5.93 -8.20
N ALA A 299 2.07 5.85 -9.33
CA ALA A 299 3.21 4.98 -9.53
C ALA A 299 4.52 5.75 -9.70
N PHE A 300 5.63 5.15 -9.25
CA PHE A 300 6.96 5.74 -9.41
C PHE A 300 7.54 5.39 -10.78
N ALA A 301 7.77 6.39 -11.63
CA ALA A 301 8.60 6.23 -12.81
C ALA A 301 10.07 6.13 -12.38
N HIS A 302 10.82 5.20 -13.02
CA HIS A 302 12.24 4.99 -12.72
C HIS A 302 13.17 5.95 -13.50
N GLU A 303 12.60 6.79 -14.38
CA GLU A 303 13.32 7.74 -15.23
C GLU A 303 12.55 9.06 -15.31
N GLU A 304 13.24 10.11 -15.73
CA GLU A 304 12.61 11.41 -16.00
C GLU A 304 11.64 11.28 -17.19
N VAL A 305 10.44 11.85 -17.04
CA VAL A 305 9.39 11.82 -18.04
C VAL A 305 9.14 13.23 -18.57
N ALA A 306 9.32 13.43 -19.88
CA ALA A 306 8.92 14.66 -20.54
C ALA A 306 7.37 14.75 -20.62
N VAL A 307 6.80 15.88 -20.20
CA VAL A 307 5.34 16.09 -20.16
C VAL A 307 4.96 17.30 -21.05
N ASP A 308 3.84 17.18 -21.81
CA ASP A 308 3.32 18.25 -22.64
C ASP A 308 2.64 19.33 -21.77
N VAL A 309 3.46 20.22 -21.23
CA VAL A 309 3.01 21.33 -20.36
C VAL A 309 2.07 22.28 -21.10
N ALA A 310 2.27 22.50 -22.40
CA ALA A 310 1.40 23.37 -23.18
C ALA A 310 -0.03 22.81 -23.27
N HIS A 311 -0.18 21.49 -23.41
CA HIS A 311 -1.48 20.83 -23.39
C HIS A 311 -2.15 20.97 -22.02
N ILE A 312 -1.41 20.74 -20.92
CA ILE A 312 -1.90 20.91 -19.56
C ILE A 312 -2.47 22.30 -19.33
N VAL A 313 -1.69 23.34 -19.66
CA VAL A 313 -2.11 24.75 -19.47
C VAL A 313 -3.32 25.11 -20.32
N ARG A 314 -3.33 24.75 -21.61
CA ARG A 314 -4.44 25.06 -22.53
C ARG A 314 -5.77 24.42 -22.14
N ASN A 315 -5.71 23.30 -21.42
CA ASN A 315 -6.88 22.52 -21.04
C ASN A 315 -7.22 22.61 -19.55
N ASN A 316 -6.52 23.45 -18.77
CA ASN A 316 -6.69 23.58 -17.31
C ASN A 316 -6.66 22.23 -16.59
N ILE A 317 -5.72 21.34 -16.96
CA ILE A 317 -5.59 20.02 -16.38
C ILE A 317 -4.83 20.11 -15.05
N TYR A 318 -5.33 19.42 -14.02
CA TYR A 318 -4.64 19.24 -12.75
C TYR A 318 -3.79 17.99 -12.83
N LEU A 319 -2.46 18.15 -12.78
CA LEU A 319 -1.51 17.04 -12.70
C LEU A 319 -0.82 17.07 -11.35
N TYR A 320 -0.90 15.98 -10.60
CA TYR A 320 -0.29 15.86 -9.28
C TYR A 320 0.15 14.43 -8.98
N GLY A 321 1.09 14.28 -8.06
CA GLY A 321 1.55 12.98 -7.56
C GLY A 321 1.11 12.75 -6.14
N ILE A 322 0.92 11.49 -5.80
CA ILE A 322 0.76 11.04 -4.42
C ILE A 322 1.89 10.08 -4.04
N ARG A 323 2.07 9.92 -2.75
CA ARG A 323 2.98 8.92 -2.20
C ARG A 323 2.32 8.24 -1.01
N GLY A 324 2.21 6.92 -1.10
CA GLY A 324 1.58 6.11 -0.05
C GLY A 324 0.13 6.51 0.22
N GLU A 325 -0.31 6.24 1.40
CA GLU A 325 -1.60 6.59 1.96
C GLU A 325 -1.51 7.94 2.69
N GLY A 326 -2.58 8.71 2.68
CA GLY A 326 -2.61 10.02 3.32
C GLY A 326 -3.84 10.23 4.18
N LYS A 327 -3.69 10.99 5.25
CA LYS A 327 -4.78 11.38 6.15
C LYS A 327 -5.60 10.18 6.63
N SER A 328 -6.91 10.19 6.35
CA SER A 328 -7.85 9.14 6.71
C SER A 328 -8.15 8.16 5.57
N ALA A 329 -7.37 8.15 4.50
CA ALA A 329 -7.66 7.34 3.31
C ALA A 329 -7.68 5.85 3.61
N THR A 330 -6.73 5.36 4.41
CA THR A 330 -6.66 3.94 4.80
C THR A 330 -7.85 3.53 5.64
N HIS A 331 -8.28 4.36 6.60
CA HIS A 331 -9.49 4.10 7.40
C HIS A 331 -10.76 4.04 6.53
N ARG A 332 -10.85 4.90 5.49
CA ARG A 332 -11.98 4.88 4.55
C ARG A 332 -11.95 3.66 3.65
N ALA A 333 -10.76 3.25 3.21
CA ALA A 333 -10.58 2.04 2.42
C ALA A 333 -10.92 0.79 3.25
N GLU A 334 -10.44 0.72 4.50
CA GLU A 334 -10.79 -0.34 5.44
C GLU A 334 -12.32 -0.42 5.62
N ALA A 335 -13.00 0.70 5.85
CA ALA A 335 -14.45 0.71 6.00
C ALA A 335 -15.20 0.19 4.76
N PHE A 336 -14.70 0.43 3.55
CA PHE A 336 -15.26 -0.14 2.32
C PHE A 336 -15.03 -1.64 2.24
N MET A 337 -13.83 -2.10 2.59
CA MET A 337 -13.48 -3.52 2.62
C MET A 337 -14.27 -4.28 3.69
N ALA A 338 -14.39 -3.70 4.89
CA ALA A 338 -15.19 -4.27 5.98
C ALA A 338 -16.67 -4.42 5.62
N GLN A 339 -17.21 -3.47 4.84
CA GLN A 339 -18.60 -3.51 4.31
C GLN A 339 -18.74 -4.37 3.05
N LYS A 340 -17.65 -5.02 2.60
CA LYS A 340 -17.64 -5.84 1.36
C LYS A 340 -18.17 -5.07 0.13
N ARG A 341 -17.79 -3.77 0.01
CA ARG A 341 -18.14 -2.96 -1.17
C ARG A 341 -17.48 -3.47 -2.44
N PHE A 342 -16.40 -4.19 -2.30
CA PHE A 342 -15.69 -4.94 -3.35
C PHE A 342 -14.95 -6.13 -2.70
N ASP A 343 -14.58 -7.09 -3.51
CA ASP A 343 -13.82 -8.25 -3.08
C ASP A 343 -12.32 -8.05 -3.37
N ALA A 344 -11.57 -7.59 -2.36
CA ALA A 344 -10.14 -7.41 -2.49
C ALA A 344 -9.35 -8.73 -2.63
N THR A 345 -9.94 -9.87 -2.26
CA THR A 345 -9.26 -11.18 -2.36
C THR A 345 -8.96 -11.59 -3.80
N LEU A 346 -9.66 -11.00 -4.78
CA LEU A 346 -9.43 -11.26 -6.22
C LEU A 346 -8.00 -10.90 -6.68
N ILE A 347 -7.27 -10.08 -5.94
CA ILE A 347 -5.87 -9.74 -6.26
C ILE A 347 -4.85 -10.55 -5.46
N HIS A 348 -5.26 -11.24 -4.41
CA HIS A 348 -4.41 -12.19 -3.67
C HIS A 348 -4.29 -13.48 -4.48
N THR A 349 -3.08 -13.92 -4.76
CA THR A 349 -2.85 -15.09 -5.65
C THR A 349 -2.07 -16.20 -4.98
N HIS A 350 -1.13 -15.88 -4.10
CA HIS A 350 -0.23 -16.87 -3.50
C HIS A 350 0.04 -16.56 -2.04
N THR A 351 0.17 -17.60 -1.23
CA THR A 351 0.58 -17.50 0.18
C THR A 351 1.75 -18.46 0.45
N PHE A 352 2.73 -17.98 1.19
CA PHE A 352 3.90 -18.75 1.61
C PHE A 352 4.13 -18.60 3.12
N PRO A 353 4.78 -19.56 3.78
CA PRO A 353 5.26 -19.36 5.14
C PRO A 353 6.38 -18.30 5.18
N LEU A 354 6.52 -17.58 6.30
CA LEU A 354 7.55 -16.55 6.47
C LEU A 354 8.97 -17.10 6.21
N ASP A 355 9.23 -18.35 6.59
CA ASP A 355 10.53 -19.00 6.39
C ASP A 355 10.88 -19.19 4.90
N GLU A 356 9.89 -19.15 4.01
CA GLU A 356 10.03 -19.25 2.55
C GLU A 356 9.97 -17.89 1.83
N LEU A 357 10.23 -16.80 2.52
CA LEU A 357 10.21 -15.45 1.93
C LEU A 357 11.02 -15.34 0.61
N PRO A 358 12.21 -15.96 0.42
CA PRO A 358 12.92 -15.93 -0.85
C PRO A 358 12.13 -16.54 -2.01
N THR A 359 11.39 -17.63 -1.78
CA THR A 359 10.47 -18.22 -2.77
C THR A 359 9.32 -17.26 -3.09
N ALA A 360 8.69 -16.70 -2.07
CA ALA A 360 7.62 -15.71 -2.22
C ALA A 360 8.07 -14.47 -3.00
N ILE A 361 9.28 -13.97 -2.73
CA ILE A 361 9.90 -12.87 -3.47
C ILE A 361 10.08 -13.23 -4.95
N ARG A 362 10.54 -14.43 -5.27
CA ARG A 362 10.67 -14.90 -6.66
C ARG A 362 9.31 -14.91 -7.36
N TYR A 363 8.27 -15.43 -6.71
CA TYR A 363 6.90 -15.41 -7.28
C TYR A 363 6.43 -13.99 -7.57
N ALA A 364 6.60 -13.06 -6.63
CA ALA A 364 6.19 -11.67 -6.79
C ALA A 364 6.99 -10.95 -7.91
N LYS A 365 8.32 -11.15 -7.96
CA LYS A 365 9.22 -10.52 -8.90
C LYS A 365 9.01 -11.02 -10.33
N ASP A 366 9.07 -12.34 -10.50
CA ASP A 366 9.05 -13.00 -11.81
C ASP A 366 7.61 -13.25 -12.29
N ARG A 367 6.62 -12.96 -11.44
CA ARG A 367 5.19 -13.15 -11.70
C ARG A 367 4.86 -14.61 -12.04
N VAL A 368 5.49 -15.52 -11.28
CA VAL A 368 5.28 -16.96 -11.45
C VAL A 368 3.79 -17.26 -11.27
N ASP A 369 3.23 -18.08 -12.15
CA ASP A 369 1.80 -18.46 -12.16
C ASP A 369 0.86 -17.25 -12.08
N ASP A 370 1.19 -16.19 -12.85
CA ASP A 370 0.43 -14.95 -12.92
C ASP A 370 0.30 -14.19 -11.58
N ALA A 371 1.24 -14.37 -10.67
CA ALA A 371 1.23 -13.73 -9.36
C ALA A 371 0.94 -12.23 -9.44
N ILE A 372 0.00 -11.76 -8.60
CA ILE A 372 -0.40 -10.35 -8.48
C ILE A 372 0.01 -9.85 -7.09
N LYS A 373 -0.60 -10.40 -6.04
CA LYS A 373 -0.25 -10.11 -4.67
C LYS A 373 0.12 -11.40 -3.96
N VAL A 374 1.35 -11.46 -3.51
CA VAL A 374 1.90 -12.61 -2.77
C VAL A 374 1.97 -12.24 -1.30
N VAL A 375 1.47 -13.11 -0.45
CA VAL A 375 1.42 -12.91 1.00
C VAL A 375 2.33 -13.94 1.68
N VAL A 376 3.03 -13.54 2.73
CA VAL A 376 3.72 -14.47 3.64
C VAL A 376 3.07 -14.43 5.01
N LYS A 377 2.93 -15.60 5.67
CA LYS A 377 2.34 -15.76 6.99
C LYS A 377 3.38 -16.27 7.99
N ALA A 378 3.42 -15.66 9.17
CA ALA A 378 4.32 -16.11 10.23
C ALA A 378 3.98 -17.53 10.73
N LYS A 379 2.69 -17.88 10.70
CA LYS A 379 2.19 -19.24 11.01
C LYS A 379 1.20 -19.67 9.93
N MET A 380 1.51 -20.73 9.22
CA MET A 380 0.55 -21.39 8.34
C MET A 380 -0.35 -22.31 9.17
N GLY A 381 -1.66 -22.23 8.98
CA GLY A 381 -2.60 -23.18 9.58
C GLY A 381 -2.38 -24.59 9.04
N ALA A 382 -2.60 -25.62 9.86
CA ALA A 382 -2.38 -27.04 9.51
C ALA A 382 -3.13 -27.49 8.21
N ALA A 383 -4.22 -26.81 7.83
CA ALA A 383 -4.96 -27.09 6.61
C ALA A 383 -4.28 -26.51 5.33
N GLN A 384 -3.42 -25.51 5.46
CA GLN A 384 -2.69 -24.91 4.33
C GLN A 384 -1.37 -25.60 4.04
N GLN A 385 -0.80 -26.31 5.05
CA GLN A 385 0.41 -27.13 4.89
C GLN A 385 0.15 -28.46 4.15
N ALA A 386 -1.11 -28.86 3.99
CA ALA A 386 -1.49 -30.13 3.35
C ALA A 386 -1.90 -29.96 1.85
N ALA A 387 -1.85 -28.75 1.30
CA ALA A 387 -2.23 -28.44 -0.08
C ALA A 387 -1.03 -28.29 -1.04
N GLU A 388 0.19 -28.49 -0.55
CA GLU A 388 1.44 -28.67 -1.31
C GLU A 388 1.75 -30.18 -1.39
#